data_9c5ce366c6ce6b92332aedf95e2e46c0
#
_entry.id   9c5ce366c6ce6b92332aedf95e2e46c0
#
_cell.length_a   1.000
_cell.length_b   1.000
_cell.length_c   1.000
_cell.angle_alpha   90.00
_cell.angle_beta   90.00
_cell.angle_gamma   90.00
#
_symmetry.space_group_name_H-M   'P 1'
#
loop_
_entity.id
_entity.type
_entity.pdbx_description
1 polymer ?
#
loop_
_entity_poly.entity_id
_entity_poly.type
_entity_poly.pdbx_seq_one_letter_code
_entity_poly.pdbx_strand_id
1 'polypeptide(L)'
;MAEADHPTPDHVDRLRAQWSRELPDLDTEPMAILGRIYRISNLVRPGIEATFAGFGLDRGEFDVISTLRRSGPPYRLTPTELYRLLMISSGGLTHRLDRLEKAGLVRREKSPEDGRSFLVALTEEGLARAEAAFRADMADEMSHLERIPARRRRILADLLRELALAVDEPDRDVPPA
;
A
#
# COMPACT_ATOMS: atom_id res chain seq x y z
N MET A 1 22.79 -28.04 -25.16
CA MET A 1 21.58 -27.26 -25.41
C MET A 1 20.77 -27.29 -24.11
N ALA A 2 20.82 -26.24 -23.32
CA ALA A 2 19.99 -26.15 -22.11
C ALA A 2 18.54 -25.95 -22.58
N GLU A 3 17.67 -26.88 -22.21
CA GLU A 3 16.24 -26.81 -22.34
C GLU A 3 15.79 -25.50 -21.69
N ALA A 4 15.24 -24.58 -22.47
CA ALA A 4 14.70 -23.35 -21.94
C ALA A 4 13.57 -23.73 -20.99
N ASP A 5 13.82 -23.55 -19.70
CA ASP A 5 12.84 -23.70 -18.62
C ASP A 5 11.73 -22.66 -18.88
N HIS A 6 10.76 -23.05 -19.73
CA HIS A 6 9.59 -22.22 -19.97
C HIS A 6 8.79 -22.20 -18.67
N PRO A 7 8.63 -21.03 -18.03
CA PRO A 7 7.90 -20.95 -16.79
C PRO A 7 6.48 -21.52 -16.98
N THR A 8 6.03 -22.32 -16.02
CA THR A 8 4.68 -22.89 -16.03
C THR A 8 3.64 -21.79 -16.23
N PRO A 9 2.74 -21.90 -17.23
CA PRO A 9 1.75 -20.87 -17.49
C PRO A 9 0.86 -20.60 -16.29
N ASP A 10 0.77 -19.33 -15.89
CA ASP A 10 -0.09 -18.90 -14.80
C ASP A 10 -1.55 -18.63 -15.28
N HIS A 11 -2.37 -18.08 -14.40
CA HIS A 11 -3.75 -17.74 -14.73
C HIS A 11 -3.85 -16.65 -15.82
N VAL A 12 -2.97 -15.65 -15.77
CA VAL A 12 -2.97 -14.54 -16.75
C VAL A 12 -2.55 -15.05 -18.12
N ASP A 13 -1.57 -15.96 -18.20
CA ASP A 13 -1.17 -16.57 -19.46
C ASP A 13 -2.32 -17.34 -20.11
N ARG A 14 -3.11 -18.07 -19.31
CA ARG A 14 -4.30 -18.77 -19.81
C ARG A 14 -5.37 -17.82 -20.36
N LEU A 15 -5.62 -16.70 -19.68
CA LEU A 15 -6.56 -15.68 -20.17
C LEU A 15 -6.07 -15.02 -21.45
N ARG A 16 -4.78 -14.67 -21.51
CA ARG A 16 -4.17 -14.11 -22.74
C ARG A 16 -4.29 -15.06 -23.93
N ALA A 17 -4.03 -16.35 -23.70
CA ALA A 17 -4.19 -17.36 -24.75
C ALA A 17 -5.65 -17.51 -25.22
N GLN A 18 -6.65 -17.26 -24.37
CA GLN A 18 -8.06 -17.19 -24.77
C GLN A 18 -8.31 -15.98 -25.67
N TRP A 19 -7.86 -14.79 -25.25
CA TRP A 19 -8.00 -13.56 -26.02
C TRP A 19 -7.29 -13.62 -27.38
N SER A 20 -6.11 -14.22 -27.47
CA SER A 20 -5.39 -14.40 -28.75
C SER A 20 -6.16 -15.26 -29.73
N ARG A 21 -7.08 -16.12 -29.29
CA ARG A 21 -7.95 -16.90 -30.19
C ARG A 21 -9.17 -16.12 -30.65
N GLU A 22 -9.73 -15.30 -29.79
CA GLU A 22 -10.97 -14.53 -30.03
C GLU A 22 -10.69 -13.22 -30.79
N LEU A 23 -9.55 -12.56 -30.45
CA LEU A 23 -9.10 -11.30 -31.02
C LEU A 23 -7.60 -11.40 -31.37
N PRO A 24 -7.25 -12.08 -32.48
CA PRO A 24 -5.84 -12.38 -32.81
C PRO A 24 -5.02 -11.14 -33.19
N ASP A 25 -5.65 -10.05 -33.55
CA ASP A 25 -5.05 -8.77 -33.89
C ASP A 25 -4.78 -7.88 -32.67
N LEU A 26 -5.30 -8.25 -31.48
CA LEU A 26 -5.13 -7.47 -30.27
C LEU A 26 -3.88 -7.89 -29.49
N ASP A 27 -2.97 -6.93 -29.26
CA ASP A 27 -1.86 -7.15 -28.34
C ASP A 27 -2.34 -7.14 -26.87
N THR A 28 -2.08 -8.24 -26.19
CA THR A 28 -2.43 -8.43 -24.78
C THR A 28 -1.23 -8.27 -23.84
N GLU A 29 -0.14 -7.63 -24.28
CA GLU A 29 1.02 -7.35 -23.40
C GLU A 29 0.63 -6.60 -22.12
N PRO A 30 -0.25 -5.59 -22.13
CA PRO A 30 -0.69 -4.93 -20.90
C PRO A 30 -1.27 -5.88 -19.86
N MET A 31 -1.97 -6.94 -20.27
CA MET A 31 -2.45 -7.97 -19.34
C MET A 31 -1.32 -8.76 -18.69
N ALA A 32 -0.20 -8.95 -19.41
CA ALA A 32 0.95 -9.67 -18.86
C ALA A 32 1.55 -8.94 -17.66
N ILE A 33 1.43 -7.62 -17.59
CA ILE A 33 2.00 -6.76 -16.56
C ILE A 33 0.90 -6.33 -15.58
N LEU A 34 -0.01 -5.47 -16.00
CA LEU A 34 -1.04 -4.89 -15.13
C LEU A 34 -2.04 -5.93 -14.60
N GLY A 35 -2.38 -6.92 -15.43
CA GLY A 35 -3.24 -8.03 -15.03
C GLY A 35 -2.64 -8.86 -13.89
N ARG A 36 -1.32 -9.09 -13.89
CA ARG A 36 -0.62 -9.77 -12.79
C ARG A 36 -0.56 -8.90 -11.53
N ILE A 37 -0.28 -7.61 -11.65
CA ILE A 37 -0.29 -6.67 -10.51
C ILE A 37 -1.65 -6.69 -9.83
N TYR A 38 -2.73 -6.53 -10.60
CA TYR A 38 -4.10 -6.57 -10.10
C TYR A 38 -4.43 -7.90 -9.40
N ARG A 39 -4.08 -9.02 -10.05
CA ARG A 39 -4.31 -10.35 -9.50
C ARG A 39 -3.53 -10.58 -8.21
N ILE A 40 -2.24 -10.23 -8.17
CA ILE A 40 -1.41 -10.37 -6.98
C ILE A 40 -2.00 -9.54 -5.84
N SER A 41 -2.33 -8.27 -6.09
CA SER A 41 -2.97 -7.41 -5.09
C SER A 41 -4.23 -8.04 -4.48
N ASN A 42 -5.09 -8.66 -5.29
CA ASN A 42 -6.29 -9.31 -4.80
C ASN A 42 -6.00 -10.61 -4.01
N LEU A 43 -4.93 -11.33 -4.35
CA LEU A 43 -4.54 -12.57 -3.67
C LEU A 43 -3.91 -12.31 -2.30
N VAL A 44 -3.12 -11.25 -2.14
CA VAL A 44 -2.45 -10.93 -0.87
C VAL A 44 -3.34 -10.14 0.08
N ARG A 45 -4.31 -9.39 -0.45
CA ARG A 45 -5.21 -8.52 0.34
C ARG A 45 -5.85 -9.20 1.56
N PRO A 46 -6.44 -10.41 1.46
CA PRO A 46 -7.09 -11.03 2.62
C PRO A 46 -6.12 -11.32 3.78
N GLY A 47 -4.85 -11.69 3.47
CA GLY A 47 -3.80 -11.90 4.47
C GLY A 47 -3.46 -10.59 5.19
N ILE A 48 -3.21 -9.53 4.42
CA ILE A 48 -2.93 -8.19 4.94
C ILE A 48 -4.06 -7.69 5.86
N GLU A 49 -5.32 -7.84 5.41
CA GLU A 49 -6.49 -7.45 6.20
C GLU A 49 -6.63 -8.27 7.49
N ALA A 50 -6.34 -9.59 7.43
CA ALA A 50 -6.34 -10.45 8.61
C ALA A 50 -5.24 -10.07 9.59
N THR A 51 -4.04 -9.76 9.11
CA THR A 51 -2.92 -9.29 9.94
C THR A 51 -3.31 -8.03 10.71
N PHE A 52 -3.85 -7.00 10.03
CA PHE A 52 -4.26 -5.76 10.71
C PHE A 52 -5.46 -5.96 11.64
N ALA A 53 -6.42 -6.81 11.28
CA ALA A 53 -7.53 -7.18 12.15
C ALA A 53 -7.06 -7.79 13.48
N GLY A 54 -5.96 -8.56 13.48
CA GLY A 54 -5.29 -9.07 14.69
C GLY A 54 -4.80 -7.99 15.64
N PHE A 55 -4.59 -6.77 15.15
CA PHE A 55 -4.25 -5.57 15.95
C PHE A 55 -5.45 -4.65 16.21
N GLY A 56 -6.67 -5.06 15.85
CA GLY A 56 -7.88 -4.26 15.99
C GLY A 56 -7.95 -3.07 15.02
N LEU A 57 -7.32 -3.19 13.86
CA LEU A 57 -7.22 -2.15 12.82
C LEU A 57 -7.84 -2.65 11.51
N ASP A 58 -8.47 -1.76 10.79
CA ASP A 58 -8.65 -1.97 9.35
C ASP A 58 -7.42 -1.43 8.58
N ARG A 59 -7.36 -1.77 7.28
CA ARG A 59 -6.24 -1.36 6.42
C ARG A 59 -6.06 0.16 6.34
N GLY A 60 -7.18 0.90 6.36
CA GLY A 60 -7.14 2.36 6.30
C GLY A 60 -6.69 3.00 7.61
N GLU A 61 -7.06 2.40 8.74
CA GLU A 61 -6.60 2.81 10.06
C GLU A 61 -5.11 2.54 10.24
N PHE A 62 -4.65 1.36 9.79
CA PHE A 62 -3.23 1.05 9.79
C PHE A 62 -2.45 2.06 8.92
N ASP A 63 -2.93 2.40 7.72
CA ASP A 63 -2.26 3.37 6.84
C ASP A 63 -2.11 4.73 7.52
N VAL A 64 -3.10 5.19 8.29
CA VAL A 64 -3.02 6.44 9.06
C VAL A 64 -1.94 6.37 10.14
N ILE A 65 -1.97 5.35 11.03
CA ILE A 65 -1.00 5.28 12.13
C ILE A 65 0.42 4.96 11.64
N SER A 66 0.57 4.19 10.57
CA SER A 66 1.86 3.92 9.94
C SER A 66 2.42 5.17 9.27
N THR A 67 1.57 6.00 8.66
CA THR A 67 1.97 7.30 8.09
C THR A 67 2.48 8.24 9.16
N LEU A 68 1.77 8.38 10.28
CA LEU A 68 2.23 9.16 11.42
C LEU A 68 3.56 8.61 11.97
N ARG A 69 3.70 7.27 12.06
CA ARG A 69 4.93 6.65 12.56
C ARG A 69 6.13 6.92 11.66
N ARG A 70 5.98 6.77 10.33
CA ARG A 70 7.07 6.98 9.36
C ARG A 70 7.44 8.44 9.15
N SER A 71 6.58 9.40 9.57
CA SER A 71 6.92 10.82 9.51
C SER A 71 8.00 11.22 10.53
N GLY A 72 8.33 10.34 11.47
CA GLY A 72 9.34 10.60 12.49
C GLY A 72 8.83 11.43 13.68
N PRO A 73 9.66 11.58 14.73
CA PRO A 73 9.28 12.41 15.87
C PRO A 73 8.98 13.86 15.45
N PRO A 74 7.95 14.47 16.01
CA PRO A 74 7.11 14.04 17.12
C PRO A 74 5.87 13.22 16.73
N TYR A 75 5.85 12.52 15.58
CA TYR A 75 4.79 11.62 15.13
C TYR A 75 3.42 12.28 15.00
N ARG A 76 3.40 13.49 14.45
CA ARG A 76 2.18 14.29 14.28
C ARG A 76 2.18 14.98 12.91
N LEU A 77 1.01 15.07 12.33
CA LEU A 77 0.76 15.70 11.03
C LEU A 77 -0.59 16.44 11.07
N THR A 78 -0.74 17.43 10.21
CA THR A 78 -2.05 17.99 9.91
C THR A 78 -2.90 16.98 9.11
N PRO A 79 -4.23 17.05 9.12
CA PRO A 79 -5.08 16.23 8.26
C PRO A 79 -4.75 16.35 6.77
N THR A 80 -4.34 17.54 6.33
CA THR A 80 -3.95 17.79 4.93
C THR A 80 -2.66 17.06 4.57
N GLU A 81 -1.65 17.08 5.44
CA GLU A 81 -0.41 16.31 5.25
C GLU A 81 -0.68 14.81 5.28
N LEU A 82 -1.51 14.34 6.21
CA LEU A 82 -1.94 12.94 6.24
C LEU A 82 -2.58 12.55 4.92
N TYR A 83 -3.54 13.33 4.43
CA TYR A 83 -4.22 13.09 3.17
C TYR A 83 -3.25 12.89 1.99
N ARG A 84 -2.20 13.70 1.91
CA ARG A 84 -1.19 13.63 0.85
C ARG A 84 -0.23 12.45 0.99
N LEU A 85 -0.03 11.95 2.20
CA LEU A 85 0.98 10.95 2.52
C LEU A 85 0.43 9.53 2.65
N LEU A 86 -0.89 9.34 2.65
CA LEU A 86 -1.51 8.01 2.71
C LEU A 86 -1.17 7.20 1.45
N MET A 87 -0.93 5.91 1.63
CA MET A 87 -0.69 4.98 0.52
C MET A 87 -1.99 4.52 -0.16
N ILE A 88 -3.10 4.56 0.59
CA ILE A 88 -4.42 4.17 0.07
C ILE A 88 -5.33 5.39 -0.01
N SER A 89 -6.52 5.21 -0.61
CA SER A 89 -7.45 6.32 -0.80
C SER A 89 -7.76 7.02 0.53
N SER A 90 -7.72 8.34 0.50
CA SER A 90 -8.04 9.24 1.61
C SER A 90 -9.54 9.29 1.94
N GLY A 91 -10.37 8.63 1.16
CA GLY A 91 -11.82 8.56 1.41
C GLY A 91 -12.10 8.08 2.84
N GLY A 92 -12.91 8.86 3.57
CA GLY A 92 -13.26 8.53 4.95
C GLY A 92 -12.17 8.81 6.00
N LEU A 93 -11.13 9.63 5.69
CA LEU A 93 -10.08 9.95 6.66
C LEU A 93 -10.63 10.47 8.00
N THR A 94 -11.60 11.39 7.96
CA THR A 94 -12.23 11.91 9.19
C THR A 94 -12.81 10.79 10.06
N HIS A 95 -13.55 9.87 9.44
CA HIS A 95 -14.14 8.73 10.17
C HIS A 95 -13.07 7.78 10.74
N ARG A 96 -11.98 7.55 10.01
CA ARG A 96 -10.85 6.76 10.51
C ARG A 96 -10.17 7.44 11.69
N LEU A 97 -9.95 8.76 11.62
CA LEU A 97 -9.38 9.52 12.73
C LEU A 97 -10.27 9.46 13.98
N ASP A 98 -11.60 9.58 13.83
CA ASP A 98 -12.54 9.48 14.95
C ASP A 98 -12.48 8.09 15.62
N ARG A 99 -12.38 7.02 14.82
CA ARG A 99 -12.26 5.63 15.34
C ARG A 99 -10.93 5.42 16.05
N LEU A 100 -9.83 5.89 15.45
CA LEU A 100 -8.48 5.79 16.04
C LEU A 100 -8.35 6.61 17.34
N GLU A 101 -8.97 7.78 17.39
CA GLU A 101 -9.01 8.60 18.60
C GLU A 101 -9.85 7.93 19.71
N LYS A 102 -11.01 7.39 19.36
CA LYS A 102 -11.84 6.60 20.27
C LYS A 102 -11.11 5.34 20.79
N ALA A 103 -10.28 4.73 19.96
CA ALA A 103 -9.44 3.60 20.33
C ALA A 103 -8.18 4.00 21.14
N GLY A 104 -7.95 5.30 21.35
CA GLY A 104 -6.80 5.80 22.10
C GLY A 104 -5.46 5.70 21.36
N LEU A 105 -5.47 5.50 20.03
CA LEU A 105 -4.25 5.31 19.22
C LEU A 105 -3.71 6.62 18.68
N VAL A 106 -4.59 7.59 18.47
CA VAL A 106 -4.21 8.97 18.11
C VAL A 106 -4.91 9.96 19.05
N ARG A 107 -4.42 11.20 19.06
CA ARG A 107 -5.07 12.32 19.71
C ARG A 107 -5.02 13.54 18.82
N ARG A 108 -5.99 14.44 18.97
CA ARG A 108 -5.97 15.74 18.32
C ARG A 108 -5.34 16.77 19.24
N GLU A 109 -4.38 17.52 18.73
CA GLU A 109 -3.69 18.61 19.41
C GLU A 109 -3.98 19.93 18.70
N LYS A 110 -4.09 21.03 19.42
CA LYS A 110 -4.16 22.35 18.77
C LYS A 110 -2.85 22.62 18.03
N SER A 111 -2.95 23.13 16.82
CA SER A 111 -1.76 23.59 16.10
C SER A 111 -1.13 24.76 16.82
N PRO A 112 0.18 24.76 17.07
CA PRO A 112 0.87 25.90 17.65
C PRO A 112 0.96 27.09 16.68
N GLU A 113 0.84 26.85 15.37
CA GLU A 113 0.98 27.86 14.31
C GLU A 113 -0.36 28.50 13.94
N ASP A 114 -1.43 27.72 14.00
CA ASP A 114 -2.80 28.19 13.67
C ASP A 114 -3.79 27.57 14.66
N GLY A 115 -4.28 28.40 15.57
CA GLY A 115 -5.25 27.98 16.59
C GLY A 115 -6.60 27.49 16.05
N ARG A 116 -6.86 27.61 14.74
CA ARG A 116 -8.05 27.12 14.06
C ARG A 116 -7.84 25.73 13.46
N SER A 117 -6.60 25.25 13.37
CA SER A 117 -6.23 23.93 12.86
C SER A 117 -5.82 23.00 13.99
N PHE A 118 -5.83 21.70 13.71
CA PHE A 118 -5.36 20.68 14.64
C PHE A 118 -4.33 19.76 13.99
N LEU A 119 -3.49 19.20 14.84
CA LEU A 119 -2.56 18.14 14.49
C LEU A 119 -3.13 16.81 14.97
N VAL A 120 -2.91 15.77 14.20
CA VAL A 120 -3.15 14.39 14.63
C VAL A 120 -1.82 13.81 15.07
N ALA A 121 -1.74 13.38 16.32
CA ALA A 121 -0.51 12.81 16.91
C ALA A 121 -0.75 11.37 17.36
N LEU A 122 0.26 10.51 17.21
CA LEU A 122 0.23 9.19 17.83
C LEU A 122 0.29 9.32 19.34
N THR A 123 -0.44 8.43 20.03
CA THR A 123 -0.20 8.15 21.45
C THR A 123 0.94 7.13 21.59
N GLU A 124 1.40 6.87 22.81
CA GLU A 124 2.37 5.80 23.08
C GLU A 124 1.82 4.43 22.64
N GLU A 125 0.55 4.17 22.94
CA GLU A 125 -0.14 2.94 22.49
C GLU A 125 -0.23 2.89 20.97
N GLY A 126 -0.59 4.00 20.30
CA GLY A 126 -0.62 4.10 18.85
C GLY A 126 0.73 3.84 18.21
N LEU A 127 1.80 4.36 18.80
CA LEU A 127 3.17 4.12 18.33
C LEU A 127 3.55 2.65 18.44
N ALA A 128 3.33 2.03 19.59
CA ALA A 128 3.62 0.62 19.82
C ALA A 128 2.81 -0.28 18.87
N ARG A 129 1.53 0.03 18.68
CA ARG A 129 0.63 -0.74 17.81
C ARG A 129 1.01 -0.62 16.33
N ALA A 130 1.35 0.60 15.87
CA ALA A 130 1.82 0.82 14.51
C ALA A 130 3.09 0.01 14.20
N GLU A 131 4.05 0.00 15.13
CA GLU A 131 5.29 -0.77 14.98
C GLU A 131 5.05 -2.28 14.97
N ALA A 132 4.24 -2.79 15.88
CA ALA A 132 3.93 -4.21 15.98
C ALA A 132 3.18 -4.70 14.73
N ALA A 133 2.16 -3.96 14.29
CA ALA A 133 1.38 -4.29 13.11
C ALA A 133 2.25 -4.26 11.84
N PHE A 134 3.12 -3.25 11.68
CA PHE A 134 4.02 -3.17 10.52
C PHE A 134 5.03 -4.32 10.50
N ARG A 135 5.60 -4.70 11.64
CA ARG A 135 6.52 -5.85 11.70
C ARG A 135 5.84 -7.16 11.33
N ALA A 136 4.61 -7.37 11.79
CA ALA A 136 3.82 -8.55 11.47
C ALA A 136 3.48 -8.61 9.97
N ASP A 137 3.05 -7.49 9.39
CA ASP A 137 2.75 -7.35 7.97
C ASP A 137 3.97 -7.64 7.09
N MET A 138 5.13 -7.04 7.42
CA MET A 138 6.37 -7.29 6.68
C MET A 138 6.84 -8.75 6.77
N ALA A 139 6.58 -9.44 7.88
CA ALA A 139 6.90 -10.85 8.02
C ALA A 139 5.98 -11.73 7.16
N ASP A 140 4.68 -11.42 7.15
CA ASP A 140 3.68 -12.13 6.34
C ASP A 140 3.95 -11.92 4.84
N GLU A 141 4.13 -10.67 4.40
CA GLU A 141 4.45 -10.35 3.01
C GLU A 141 5.77 -10.97 2.54
N MET A 142 6.78 -11.05 3.40
CA MET A 142 8.05 -11.70 3.08
C MET A 142 7.86 -13.19 2.79
N SER A 143 6.94 -13.87 3.46
CA SER A 143 6.64 -15.29 3.20
C SER A 143 6.25 -15.55 1.75
N HIS A 144 5.52 -14.63 1.13
CA HIS A 144 5.15 -14.71 -0.29
C HIS A 144 6.35 -14.54 -1.24
N LEU A 145 7.40 -13.86 -0.78
CA LEU A 145 8.59 -13.55 -1.58
C LEU A 145 9.73 -14.57 -1.41
N GLU A 146 9.69 -15.45 -0.42
CA GLU A 146 10.79 -16.37 -0.10
C GLU A 146 11.18 -17.27 -1.28
N ARG A 147 10.22 -17.69 -2.10
CA ARG A 147 10.46 -18.53 -3.28
C ARG A 147 11.15 -17.78 -4.43
N ILE A 148 11.26 -16.46 -4.35
CA ILE A 148 11.92 -15.64 -5.35
C ILE A 148 13.32 -15.28 -4.85
N PRO A 149 14.40 -15.66 -5.57
CA PRO A 149 15.77 -15.32 -5.17
C PRO A 149 15.96 -13.81 -4.97
N ALA A 150 16.71 -13.41 -3.94
CA ALA A 150 16.89 -12.00 -3.56
C ALA A 150 17.32 -11.08 -4.72
N ARG A 151 18.16 -11.58 -5.65
CA ARG A 151 18.55 -10.83 -6.86
C ARG A 151 17.34 -10.54 -7.75
N ARG A 152 16.46 -11.52 -7.95
CA ARG A 152 15.26 -11.35 -8.78
C ARG A 152 14.24 -10.42 -8.12
N ARG A 153 14.13 -10.46 -6.78
CA ARG A 153 13.27 -9.52 -6.02
C ARG A 153 13.69 -8.07 -6.22
N ARG A 154 15.00 -7.79 -6.21
CA ARG A 154 15.51 -6.44 -6.49
C ARG A 154 15.17 -5.97 -7.90
N ILE A 155 15.40 -6.81 -8.90
CA ILE A 155 15.04 -6.49 -10.29
C ILE A 155 13.54 -6.21 -10.41
N LEU A 156 12.69 -7.04 -9.79
CA LEU A 156 11.24 -6.84 -9.80
C LEU A 156 10.86 -5.50 -9.14
N ALA A 157 11.46 -5.17 -7.99
CA ALA A 157 11.20 -3.90 -7.32
C ALA A 157 11.60 -2.69 -8.17
N ASP A 158 12.72 -2.77 -8.90
CA ASP A 158 13.18 -1.70 -9.80
C ASP A 158 12.22 -1.53 -10.98
N LEU A 159 11.81 -2.62 -11.64
CA LEU A 159 10.84 -2.58 -12.74
C LEU A 159 9.45 -2.05 -12.29
N LEU A 160 8.99 -2.44 -11.10
CA LEU A 160 7.75 -1.91 -10.55
C LEU A 160 7.86 -0.42 -10.21
N ARG A 161 9.03 0.06 -9.77
CA ARG A 161 9.28 1.49 -9.56
C ARG A 161 9.22 2.27 -10.88
N GLU A 162 9.86 1.77 -11.94
CA GLU A 162 9.79 2.37 -13.29
C GLU A 162 8.34 2.45 -13.76
N LEU A 163 7.57 1.37 -13.60
CA LEU A 163 6.16 1.36 -13.96
C LEU A 163 5.34 2.35 -13.12
N ALA A 164 5.56 2.39 -11.81
CA ALA A 164 4.85 3.32 -10.92
C ALA A 164 5.09 4.78 -11.34
N LEU A 165 6.35 5.14 -11.62
CA LEU A 165 6.69 6.48 -12.11
C LEU A 165 6.08 6.80 -13.48
N ALA A 166 5.88 5.80 -14.33
CA ALA A 166 5.26 5.98 -15.64
C ALA A 166 3.74 6.19 -15.57
N VAL A 167 3.09 5.67 -14.53
CA VAL A 167 1.63 5.81 -14.34
C VAL A 167 1.26 6.87 -13.31
N ASP A 168 2.19 7.27 -12.46
CA ASP A 168 2.02 8.35 -11.49
C ASP A 168 2.21 9.70 -12.22
N GLU A 169 1.17 10.13 -12.93
CA GLU A 169 1.18 11.51 -13.44
C GLU A 169 1.22 12.45 -12.24
N PRO A 170 2.17 13.41 -12.21
CA PRO A 170 2.18 14.42 -11.14
C PRO A 170 0.81 15.09 -11.10
N ASP A 171 0.23 15.09 -9.91
CA ASP A 171 -1.11 15.61 -9.60
C ASP A 171 -1.30 16.98 -10.25
N ARG A 172 -1.99 17.03 -11.40
CA ARG A 172 -2.20 18.26 -12.18
C ARG A 172 -3.16 19.24 -11.50
N ASP A 173 -3.79 18.81 -10.39
CA ASP A 173 -4.85 19.54 -9.71
C ASP A 173 -4.50 20.02 -8.28
N VAL A 174 -3.22 20.01 -7.87
CA VAL A 174 -2.83 20.67 -6.61
C VAL A 174 -2.45 22.12 -6.94
N PRO A 175 -3.28 23.11 -6.59
CA PRO A 175 -2.87 24.52 -6.72
C PRO A 175 -1.61 24.75 -5.88
N PRO A 176 -0.66 25.58 -6.36
CA PRO A 176 0.52 25.93 -5.58
C PRO A 176 0.08 26.58 -4.26
N ALA A 177 0.79 26.21 -3.17
CA ALA A 177 0.57 26.73 -1.83
C ALA A 177 0.84 28.24 -1.75
#